data_82630f89c28f4eb8ea6b52275a04d9f4
#
_entry.id   82630f89c28f4eb8ea6b52275a04d9f4
#
_cell.length_a   1.000
_cell.length_b   1.000
_cell.length_c   1.000
_cell.angle_alpha   90.00
_cell.angle_beta   90.00
_cell.angle_gamma   90.00
#
_symmetry.space_group_name_H-M   'P 1'
#
loop_
_entity.id
_entity.type
_entity.pdbx_description
1 polymer ?
#
loop_
_entity_poly.entity_id
_entity_poly.type
_entity_poly.pdbx_seq_one_letter_code
_entity_poly.pdbx_strand_id
1 'polypeptide(L)'
;IVVMDNAGNEAKCYVSASNTGTGVLTVQPYLTAGLPAATMGATVKIFVYGSEFTKGAATANAGAGALANNNALQPQVTITPTFTQFSNSPIIIRNVYTINGSDMAQIGWVEVATEDGTTGYLWYLKAESETRLRFEDYLEMVCVEGEQTAAASGVAGLAAGLGGTQGLFSAISARGNVEIGFAGAAGLDDFDEILKNLDTQGAIEENMLFLNRSTSLEFDNMLSQVSMGSAGGTAYGLFENSEEMALNLGFSGFRRGSYDFYKTDWKYLNDASTRGAQTGPSSIEGVLIPAGTSTVYDQILGTNIRRPFLHVRYRASQTEDRRMKS
;
A
#
# COMPACT_ATOMS: atom_id res chain seq x y z
N ILE A 1 14.58 -1.47 -28.41
CA ILE A 1 14.09 -2.36 -27.34
C ILE A 1 15.04 -3.52 -27.13
N VAL A 2 15.04 -4.06 -25.93
CA VAL A 2 15.63 -5.38 -25.64
C VAL A 2 14.49 -6.37 -25.53
N VAL A 3 14.63 -7.47 -26.23
CA VAL A 3 13.70 -8.60 -26.19
C VAL A 3 14.43 -9.74 -25.50
N MET A 4 13.85 -10.30 -24.43
CA MET A 4 14.47 -11.36 -23.65
C MET A 4 13.45 -12.41 -23.25
N ASP A 5 13.93 -13.64 -23.04
CA ASP A 5 13.14 -14.74 -22.54
C ASP A 5 13.61 -15.22 -21.16
N ASN A 6 12.85 -16.13 -20.55
CA ASN A 6 13.23 -16.72 -19.26
C ASN A 6 14.40 -17.73 -19.34
N ALA A 7 14.86 -18.07 -20.55
CA ALA A 7 16.00 -18.97 -20.76
C ALA A 7 17.35 -18.23 -20.88
N GLY A 8 17.32 -16.89 -20.76
CA GLY A 8 18.51 -16.05 -20.84
C GLY A 8 18.89 -15.63 -22.26
N ASN A 9 18.03 -15.86 -23.25
CA ASN A 9 18.27 -15.36 -24.60
C ASN A 9 17.85 -13.90 -24.67
N GLU A 10 18.68 -13.05 -25.26
CA GLU A 10 18.41 -11.64 -25.48
C GLU A 10 18.68 -11.20 -26.91
N ALA A 11 17.93 -10.24 -27.39
CA ALA A 11 18.16 -9.56 -28.64
C ALA A 11 17.84 -8.09 -28.57
N LYS A 12 18.69 -7.24 -29.09
CA LYS A 12 18.44 -5.80 -29.23
C LYS A 12 17.84 -5.52 -30.60
N CYS A 13 16.66 -4.88 -30.57
CA CYS A 13 15.88 -4.71 -31.79
C CYS A 13 15.37 -3.28 -31.92
N TYR A 14 15.19 -2.87 -33.16
CA TYR A 14 14.46 -1.66 -33.51
C TYR A 14 12.99 -2.01 -33.76
N VAL A 15 12.05 -1.23 -33.20
CA VAL A 15 10.61 -1.40 -33.44
C VAL A 15 10.25 -0.70 -34.73
N SER A 16 9.93 -1.48 -35.77
CA SER A 16 9.53 -0.95 -37.07
C SER A 16 8.05 -0.67 -37.20
N ALA A 17 7.21 -1.38 -36.47
CA ALA A 17 5.79 -1.15 -36.41
C ALA A 17 5.19 -1.61 -35.09
N SER A 18 4.10 -0.99 -34.66
CA SER A 18 3.31 -1.43 -33.51
C SER A 18 1.82 -1.35 -33.83
N ASN A 19 1.09 -2.36 -33.41
CA ASN A 19 -0.37 -2.37 -33.51
C ASN A 19 -0.97 -2.35 -32.10
N THR A 20 -1.45 -1.19 -31.69
CA THR A 20 -2.02 -0.98 -30.35
C THR A 20 -3.32 -1.75 -30.12
N GLY A 21 -4.07 -2.07 -31.17
CA GLY A 21 -5.32 -2.81 -31.07
C GLY A 21 -5.10 -4.32 -30.81
N THR A 22 -3.98 -4.88 -31.30
CA THR A 22 -3.66 -6.31 -31.15
C THR A 22 -2.48 -6.56 -30.20
N GLY A 23 -1.78 -5.51 -29.78
CA GLY A 23 -0.57 -5.63 -28.95
C GLY A 23 0.63 -6.21 -29.71
N VAL A 24 0.60 -6.29 -31.03
CA VAL A 24 1.67 -6.85 -31.85
C VAL A 24 2.74 -5.80 -32.15
N LEU A 25 4.00 -6.14 -31.89
CA LEU A 25 5.17 -5.36 -32.26
C LEU A 25 5.94 -6.06 -33.40
N THR A 26 6.24 -5.30 -34.44
CA THR A 26 7.16 -5.76 -35.49
C THR A 26 8.55 -5.19 -35.22
N VAL A 27 9.53 -6.06 -35.06
CA VAL A 27 10.89 -5.67 -34.65
C VAL A 27 11.92 -6.12 -35.65
N GLN A 28 12.98 -5.34 -35.77
CA GLN A 28 14.16 -5.64 -36.60
C GLN A 28 15.38 -5.74 -35.69
N PRO A 29 16.06 -6.88 -35.66
CA PRO A 29 17.28 -7.05 -34.86
C PRO A 29 18.44 -6.22 -35.42
N TYR A 30 19.26 -5.64 -34.53
CA TYR A 30 20.47 -4.92 -34.96
C TYR A 30 21.57 -5.83 -35.43
N LEU A 31 21.60 -7.08 -35.01
CA LEU A 31 22.62 -8.07 -35.39
C LEU A 31 22.11 -8.99 -36.49
N THR A 32 23.02 -9.40 -37.36
CA THR A 32 22.74 -10.33 -38.48
C THR A 32 22.28 -11.72 -38.06
N ALA A 33 22.58 -12.13 -36.80
CA ALA A 33 22.10 -13.40 -36.27
C ALA A 33 20.57 -13.46 -36.10
N GLY A 34 19.89 -12.29 -36.18
CA GLY A 34 18.46 -12.20 -36.07
C GLY A 34 17.95 -12.42 -34.64
N LEU A 35 16.64 -12.52 -34.53
CA LEU A 35 16.01 -13.02 -33.31
C LEU A 35 16.26 -14.54 -33.28
N PRO A 36 16.70 -15.10 -32.15
CA PRO A 36 16.81 -16.55 -31.99
C PRO A 36 15.42 -17.17 -31.86
N ALA A 37 14.61 -17.04 -32.91
CA ALA A 37 13.19 -17.40 -32.91
C ALA A 37 12.92 -18.87 -32.58
N ALA A 38 13.92 -19.74 -32.83
CA ALA A 38 13.85 -21.16 -32.49
C ALA A 38 14.11 -21.44 -31.00
N THR A 39 14.68 -20.49 -30.28
CA THR A 39 15.07 -20.64 -28.86
C THR A 39 14.34 -19.70 -27.92
N MET A 40 13.71 -18.62 -28.43
CA MET A 40 12.85 -17.77 -27.61
C MET A 40 11.55 -18.49 -27.29
N GLY A 41 11.33 -18.74 -26.02
CA GLY A 41 10.12 -19.38 -25.49
C GLY A 41 8.87 -18.54 -25.72
N ALA A 42 7.69 -19.10 -25.39
CA ALA A 42 6.42 -18.44 -25.56
C ALA A 42 6.25 -17.18 -24.67
N THR A 43 7.05 -17.03 -23.62
CA THR A 43 7.00 -15.90 -22.69
C THR A 43 8.21 -14.98 -22.94
N VAL A 44 7.94 -13.87 -23.63
CA VAL A 44 8.94 -12.88 -23.96
C VAL A 44 8.69 -11.61 -23.15
N LYS A 45 9.74 -11.09 -22.53
CA LYS A 45 9.72 -9.78 -21.85
C LYS A 45 10.44 -8.76 -22.71
N ILE A 46 9.94 -7.54 -22.70
CA ILE A 46 10.44 -6.45 -23.54
C ILE A 46 10.64 -5.23 -22.66
N PHE A 47 11.78 -4.55 -22.80
CA PHE A 47 11.93 -3.21 -22.27
C PHE A 47 12.54 -2.25 -23.28
N VAL A 48 12.16 -0.98 -23.16
CA VAL A 48 12.64 0.09 -24.04
C VAL A 48 13.85 0.75 -23.36
N TYR A 49 15.00 0.72 -24.04
CA TYR A 49 16.21 1.39 -23.54
C TYR A 49 16.51 2.71 -24.23
N GLY A 50 15.77 3.05 -25.29
CA GLY A 50 15.93 4.31 -26.00
C GLY A 50 15.14 4.35 -27.29
N SER A 51 15.24 5.48 -27.99
CA SER A 51 14.66 5.66 -29.33
C SER A 51 15.74 6.20 -30.27
N GLU A 52 15.88 5.59 -31.43
CA GLU A 52 16.82 5.98 -32.46
C GLU A 52 16.06 6.62 -33.62
N PHE A 53 16.55 7.75 -34.09
CA PHE A 53 16.03 8.44 -35.25
C PHE A 53 17.16 8.63 -36.31
N THR A 54 16.81 8.59 -37.58
CA THR A 54 17.76 8.87 -38.65
C THR A 54 18.16 10.34 -38.65
N LYS A 55 19.43 10.62 -38.86
CA LYS A 55 19.95 11.99 -38.98
C LYS A 55 19.22 12.73 -40.12
N GLY A 56 18.69 13.89 -39.79
CA GLY A 56 17.92 14.72 -40.74
C GLY A 56 16.48 14.26 -40.97
N ALA A 57 15.94 13.35 -40.16
CA ALA A 57 14.53 13.01 -40.17
C ALA A 57 13.69 14.25 -39.78
N ALA A 58 12.87 14.72 -40.71
CA ALA A 58 11.98 15.82 -40.43
C ALA A 58 10.78 15.32 -39.61
N THR A 59 10.34 16.14 -38.65
CA THR A 59 9.19 15.90 -37.79
C THR A 59 7.85 16.20 -38.52
N ALA A 60 7.57 15.49 -39.59
CA ALA A 60 6.30 15.66 -40.27
C ALA A 60 5.41 14.40 -40.13
N ASN A 61 4.12 14.62 -39.98
CA ASN A 61 3.10 13.59 -39.91
C ASN A 61 3.08 12.74 -41.20
N ALA A 62 3.89 11.70 -41.22
CA ALA A 62 3.80 10.69 -42.27
C ALA A 62 2.80 9.63 -41.84
N GLY A 63 1.79 9.39 -42.65
CA GLY A 63 0.79 8.37 -42.38
C GLY A 63 1.38 6.96 -42.24
N ALA A 64 0.64 6.08 -41.60
CA ALA A 64 0.98 4.69 -41.40
C ALA A 64 1.38 4.03 -42.74
N GLY A 65 2.65 3.72 -42.93
CA GLY A 65 3.19 3.14 -44.16
C GLY A 65 4.54 3.71 -44.60
N ALA A 66 4.97 4.84 -44.02
CA ALA A 66 6.17 5.55 -44.42
C ALA A 66 7.50 4.97 -43.91
N LEU A 67 7.47 3.92 -43.14
CA LEU A 67 8.66 3.25 -42.58
C LEU A 67 9.41 2.35 -43.60
N ALA A 68 8.83 2.15 -44.79
CA ALA A 68 9.42 1.26 -45.81
C ALA A 68 10.61 1.85 -46.60
N ASN A 69 10.77 3.15 -46.56
CA ASN A 69 11.87 3.83 -47.29
C ASN A 69 12.66 4.72 -46.32
N ASN A 70 13.96 4.55 -46.29
CA ASN A 70 14.92 5.26 -45.42
C ASN A 70 14.87 6.82 -45.48
N ASN A 71 13.97 7.38 -46.23
CA ASN A 71 13.75 8.82 -46.38
C ASN A 71 12.39 9.27 -45.86
N ALA A 72 11.64 8.36 -45.21
CA ALA A 72 10.32 8.70 -44.70
C ALA A 72 10.45 9.48 -43.38
N LEU A 73 9.72 10.57 -43.35
CA LEU A 73 9.49 11.37 -42.17
C LEU A 73 8.93 10.48 -41.06
N GLN A 74 9.68 10.29 -39.99
CA GLN A 74 9.17 9.53 -38.85
C GLN A 74 8.11 10.39 -38.13
N PRO A 75 6.92 9.86 -37.90
CA PRO A 75 5.94 10.58 -37.13
C PRO A 75 6.47 10.82 -35.72
N GLN A 76 6.49 12.05 -35.28
CA GLN A 76 6.83 12.36 -33.91
C GLN A 76 5.69 11.84 -33.02
N VAL A 77 5.90 10.69 -32.44
CA VAL A 77 4.96 10.15 -31.45
C VAL A 77 5.19 10.90 -30.16
N THR A 78 4.28 11.81 -29.85
CA THR A 78 4.26 12.47 -28.55
C THR A 78 3.89 11.43 -27.49
N ILE A 79 4.70 11.31 -26.45
CA ILE A 79 4.33 10.52 -25.28
C ILE A 79 3.17 11.24 -24.61
N THR A 80 2.00 10.63 -24.68
CA THR A 80 0.84 11.11 -23.95
C THR A 80 0.85 10.43 -22.57
N PRO A 81 1.09 11.19 -21.49
CA PRO A 81 1.06 10.59 -20.16
C PRO A 81 -0.36 10.10 -19.85
N THR A 82 -0.47 8.84 -19.49
CA THR A 82 -1.73 8.27 -19.02
C THR A 82 -1.79 8.37 -17.52
N PHE A 83 -2.90 8.87 -16.99
CA PHE A 83 -3.14 8.95 -15.56
C PHE A 83 -3.99 7.77 -15.12
N THR A 84 -3.54 7.09 -14.07
CA THR A 84 -4.36 6.11 -13.38
C THR A 84 -5.08 6.81 -12.24
N GLN A 85 -6.40 6.77 -12.26
CA GLN A 85 -7.24 7.39 -11.23
C GLN A 85 -7.90 6.31 -10.39
N PHE A 86 -7.77 6.44 -9.08
CA PHE A 86 -8.50 5.63 -8.12
C PHE A 86 -9.54 6.49 -7.41
N SER A 87 -10.71 5.92 -7.21
CA SER A 87 -11.81 6.59 -6.50
C SER A 87 -12.22 5.79 -5.28
N ASN A 88 -12.64 6.48 -4.24
CA ASN A 88 -13.21 5.89 -3.04
C ASN A 88 -14.47 6.66 -2.67
N SER A 89 -15.46 5.97 -2.11
CA SER A 89 -16.71 6.57 -1.67
C SER A 89 -16.63 6.96 -0.19
N PRO A 90 -17.10 8.15 0.19
CA PRO A 90 -17.22 8.50 1.59
C PRO A 90 -18.39 7.77 2.22
N ILE A 91 -18.28 7.46 3.51
CA ILE A 91 -19.37 6.91 4.30
C ILE A 91 -19.74 7.85 5.44
N ILE A 92 -20.95 7.67 5.98
CA ILE A 92 -21.43 8.37 7.15
C ILE A 92 -21.57 7.34 8.27
N ILE A 93 -20.83 7.57 9.35
CA ILE A 93 -20.92 6.78 10.58
C ILE A 93 -21.65 7.61 11.61
N ARG A 94 -22.55 6.99 12.35
CA ARG A 94 -23.29 7.65 13.40
C ARG A 94 -23.50 6.71 14.57
N ASN A 95 -23.26 7.21 15.77
CA ASN A 95 -23.66 6.59 17.01
C ASN A 95 -24.62 7.54 17.73
N VAL A 96 -25.59 7.02 18.45
CA VAL A 96 -26.61 7.81 19.13
C VAL A 96 -26.70 7.35 20.58
N TYR A 97 -26.57 8.30 21.49
CA TYR A 97 -26.88 8.12 22.91
C TYR A 97 -28.05 9.03 23.25
N THR A 98 -29.11 8.45 23.79
CA THR A 98 -30.31 9.18 24.21
C THR A 98 -30.63 8.88 25.67
N ILE A 99 -30.93 9.89 26.41
CA ILE A 99 -31.35 9.79 27.79
C ILE A 99 -32.64 10.57 28.00
N ASN A 100 -33.55 10.01 28.75
CA ASN A 100 -34.80 10.68 29.10
C ASN A 100 -34.57 11.73 30.22
N GLY A 101 -35.32 12.80 30.20
CA GLY A 101 -35.19 13.84 31.21
C GLY A 101 -35.47 13.37 32.65
N SER A 102 -36.35 12.38 32.82
CA SER A 102 -36.61 11.75 34.12
C SER A 102 -35.41 10.96 34.65
N ASP A 103 -34.70 10.28 33.77
CA ASP A 103 -33.51 9.49 34.12
C ASP A 103 -32.32 10.40 34.39
N MET A 104 -32.22 11.53 33.69
CA MET A 104 -31.18 12.53 33.88
C MET A 104 -31.30 13.23 35.23
N ALA A 105 -32.53 13.32 35.80
CA ALA A 105 -32.77 13.90 37.10
C ALA A 105 -32.39 12.98 38.27
N GLN A 106 -32.09 11.71 38.02
CA GLN A 106 -31.67 10.77 39.06
C GLN A 106 -30.17 10.95 39.36
N ILE A 107 -29.87 11.06 40.65
CA ILE A 107 -28.48 11.11 41.13
C ILE A 107 -27.95 9.70 41.32
N GLY A 108 -26.86 9.37 40.66
CA GLY A 108 -26.19 8.09 40.87
C GLY A 108 -25.44 8.04 42.20
N TRP A 109 -25.31 6.84 42.74
CA TRP A 109 -24.57 6.61 44.01
C TRP A 109 -23.06 6.44 43.79
N VAL A 110 -22.62 6.34 42.55
CA VAL A 110 -21.21 6.17 42.20
C VAL A 110 -20.64 7.47 41.65
N GLU A 111 -19.57 7.92 42.26
CA GLU A 111 -18.81 9.06 41.75
C GLU A 111 -18.17 8.72 40.43
N VAL A 112 -18.36 9.57 39.42
CA VAL A 112 -17.80 9.44 38.09
C VAL A 112 -16.84 10.60 37.85
N ALA A 113 -15.61 10.28 37.46
CA ALA A 113 -14.64 11.26 36.98
C ALA A 113 -14.58 11.18 35.46
N THR A 114 -14.66 12.33 34.81
CA THR A 114 -14.43 12.45 33.35
C THR A 114 -12.98 12.78 33.09
N GLU A 115 -12.54 12.53 31.87
CA GLU A 115 -11.16 12.82 31.40
C GLU A 115 -10.78 14.30 31.59
N ASP A 116 -11.74 15.20 31.50
CA ASP A 116 -11.58 16.63 31.70
C ASP A 116 -11.48 17.04 33.18
N GLY A 117 -11.41 16.09 34.11
CA GLY A 117 -11.28 16.35 35.55
C GLY A 117 -12.57 16.74 36.23
N THR A 118 -13.70 16.72 35.54
CA THR A 118 -15.00 16.96 36.16
C THR A 118 -15.44 15.71 36.93
N THR A 119 -15.62 15.85 38.24
CA THR A 119 -16.10 14.76 39.09
C THR A 119 -17.54 15.03 39.54
N GLY A 120 -18.33 13.98 39.65
CA GLY A 120 -19.70 14.06 40.10
C GLY A 120 -20.41 12.72 40.10
N TYR A 121 -21.62 12.70 40.64
CA TYR A 121 -22.46 11.49 40.69
C TYR A 121 -23.34 11.32 39.45
N LEU A 122 -22.97 11.95 38.33
CA LEU A 122 -23.75 11.97 37.10
C LEU A 122 -23.32 10.83 36.18
N TRP A 123 -23.97 9.70 36.29
CA TRP A 123 -23.69 8.49 35.53
C TRP A 123 -23.79 8.67 33.99
N TYR A 124 -24.62 9.59 33.51
CA TYR A 124 -24.79 9.85 32.08
C TYR A 124 -23.56 10.47 31.44
N LEU A 125 -22.75 11.22 32.19
CA LEU A 125 -21.48 11.76 31.66
C LEU A 125 -20.50 10.66 31.32
N LYS A 126 -20.44 9.60 32.14
CA LYS A 126 -19.62 8.43 31.82
C LYS A 126 -20.14 7.72 30.59
N ALA A 127 -21.44 7.53 30.44
CA ALA A 127 -22.05 6.88 29.30
C ALA A 127 -21.84 7.69 28.00
N GLU A 128 -21.87 9.03 28.08
CA GLU A 128 -21.52 9.91 26.96
C GLU A 128 -20.06 9.72 26.54
N SER A 129 -19.13 9.75 27.50
CA SER A 129 -17.69 9.54 27.23
C SER A 129 -17.44 8.17 26.62
N GLU A 130 -18.02 7.10 27.17
CA GLU A 130 -17.91 5.74 26.60
C GLU A 130 -18.50 5.64 25.18
N THR A 131 -19.57 6.35 24.90
CA THR A 131 -20.16 6.38 23.55
C THR A 131 -19.24 7.08 22.56
N ARG A 132 -18.57 8.14 22.99
CA ARG A 132 -17.58 8.86 22.16
C ARG A 132 -16.37 7.99 21.84
N LEU A 133 -15.78 7.35 22.85
CA LEU A 133 -14.66 6.41 22.65
C LEU A 133 -15.04 5.27 21.70
N ARG A 134 -16.22 4.68 21.90
CA ARG A 134 -16.72 3.62 20.99
C ARG A 134 -16.91 4.12 19.56
N PHE A 135 -17.32 5.38 19.40
CA PHE A 135 -17.42 5.97 18.07
C PHE A 135 -16.06 6.15 17.39
N GLU A 136 -15.03 6.53 18.14
CA GLU A 136 -13.65 6.63 17.65
C GLU A 136 -13.09 5.26 17.24
N ASP A 137 -13.34 4.23 18.04
CA ASP A 137 -12.99 2.85 17.70
C ASP A 137 -13.69 2.39 16.41
N TYR A 138 -14.96 2.69 16.21
CA TYR A 138 -15.68 2.36 14.99
C TYR A 138 -15.14 3.13 13.78
N LEU A 139 -14.74 4.38 13.96
CA LEU A 139 -14.13 5.19 12.93
C LEU A 139 -12.80 4.57 12.46
N GLU A 140 -11.95 4.18 13.41
CA GLU A 140 -10.69 3.49 13.12
C GLU A 140 -10.94 2.16 12.40
N MET A 141 -11.80 1.30 12.94
CA MET A 141 -12.13 0.01 12.35
C MET A 141 -12.65 0.14 10.92
N VAL A 142 -13.47 1.13 10.63
CA VAL A 142 -13.97 1.37 9.27
C VAL A 142 -12.87 1.84 8.33
N CYS A 143 -11.93 2.66 8.79
CA CYS A 143 -10.79 3.07 7.98
C CYS A 143 -9.86 1.89 7.63
N VAL A 144 -9.82 0.88 8.48
CA VAL A 144 -8.98 -0.31 8.28
C VAL A 144 -9.71 -1.38 7.46
N GLU A 145 -10.95 -1.74 7.85
CA GLU A 145 -11.70 -2.89 7.33
C GLU A 145 -12.67 -2.56 6.21
N GLY A 146 -12.95 -1.29 5.96
CA GLY A 146 -14.00 -0.89 5.02
C GLY A 146 -13.83 -1.51 3.64
N GLU A 147 -14.95 -1.84 3.01
CA GLU A 147 -14.99 -2.29 1.62
C GLU A 147 -15.96 -1.45 0.81
N GLN A 148 -15.59 -1.18 -0.43
CA GLN A 148 -16.46 -0.49 -1.37
C GLN A 148 -17.53 -1.46 -1.88
N THR A 149 -18.78 -1.00 -1.93
CA THR A 149 -19.91 -1.82 -2.37
C THR A 149 -19.77 -2.17 -3.84
N ALA A 150 -19.69 -3.46 -4.14
CA ALA A 150 -19.73 -3.96 -5.50
C ALA A 150 -21.14 -3.84 -6.12
N ALA A 151 -21.21 -3.53 -7.40
CA ALA A 151 -22.48 -3.30 -8.09
C ALA A 151 -23.48 -4.48 -8.00
N ALA A 152 -22.99 -5.72 -7.88
CA ALA A 152 -23.79 -6.92 -7.78
C ALA A 152 -23.94 -7.45 -6.33
N SER A 153 -23.52 -6.69 -5.32
CA SER A 153 -23.62 -7.10 -3.92
C SER A 153 -25.04 -6.95 -3.39
N GLY A 154 -25.40 -7.73 -2.37
CA GLY A 154 -26.67 -7.57 -1.67
C GLY A 154 -26.86 -6.18 -1.06
N VAL A 155 -25.77 -5.50 -0.69
CA VAL A 155 -25.80 -4.13 -0.15
C VAL A 155 -26.23 -3.12 -1.20
N ALA A 156 -25.83 -3.28 -2.46
CA ALA A 156 -26.24 -2.41 -3.56
C ALA A 156 -27.76 -2.41 -3.80
N GLY A 157 -28.42 -3.51 -3.44
CA GLY A 157 -29.87 -3.67 -3.55
C GLY A 157 -30.69 -3.17 -2.34
N LEU A 158 -30.04 -2.86 -1.21
CA LEU A 158 -30.77 -2.53 0.02
C LEU A 158 -31.27 -1.08 0.07
N ALA A 159 -30.45 -0.13 -0.25
CA ALA A 159 -30.83 1.28 -0.21
C ALA A 159 -29.91 2.13 -1.08
N ALA A 160 -30.47 3.15 -1.71
CA ALA A 160 -29.69 4.13 -2.45
C ALA A 160 -28.74 4.86 -1.50
N GLY A 161 -27.46 4.85 -1.84
CA GLY A 161 -26.43 5.61 -1.14
C GLY A 161 -25.51 4.83 -0.18
N LEU A 162 -25.70 3.53 -0.03
CA LEU A 162 -24.76 2.68 0.72
C LEU A 162 -23.59 2.26 -0.19
N GLY A 163 -22.63 3.14 -0.36
CA GLY A 163 -21.48 2.92 -1.24
C GLY A 163 -20.32 2.16 -0.62
N GLY A 164 -20.29 2.05 0.70
CA GLY A 164 -19.11 1.58 1.43
C GLY A 164 -17.89 2.49 1.21
N THR A 165 -16.84 2.27 1.95
CA THR A 165 -15.55 2.95 1.74
C THR A 165 -14.44 1.94 1.69
N GLN A 166 -13.49 2.10 0.78
CA GLN A 166 -12.33 1.23 0.71
C GLN A 166 -11.37 1.56 1.84
N GLY A 167 -11.21 0.62 2.76
CA GLY A 167 -10.26 0.69 3.86
C GLY A 167 -8.87 0.21 3.48
N LEU A 168 -7.99 0.16 4.48
CA LEU A 168 -6.59 -0.21 4.31
C LEU A 168 -6.41 -1.61 3.73
N PHE A 169 -7.03 -2.61 4.34
CA PHE A 169 -6.87 -4.01 3.92
C PHE A 169 -7.44 -4.26 2.51
N SER A 170 -8.60 -3.71 2.22
CA SER A 170 -9.20 -3.80 0.89
C SER A 170 -8.34 -3.10 -0.17
N ALA A 171 -7.73 -1.96 0.16
CA ALA A 171 -6.82 -1.25 -0.75
C ALA A 171 -5.54 -2.04 -1.04
N ILE A 172 -4.94 -2.66 -0.01
CA ILE A 172 -3.76 -3.50 -0.16
C ILE A 172 -4.10 -4.76 -0.96
N SER A 173 -5.20 -5.43 -0.65
CA SER A 173 -5.65 -6.62 -1.39
C SER A 173 -5.88 -6.34 -2.87
N ALA A 174 -6.41 -5.17 -3.21
CA ALA A 174 -6.72 -4.81 -4.59
C ALA A 174 -5.51 -4.31 -5.40
N ARG A 175 -4.53 -3.68 -4.78
CA ARG A 175 -3.45 -2.95 -5.46
C ARG A 175 -2.06 -3.16 -4.89
N GLY A 176 -1.95 -3.72 -3.68
CA GLY A 176 -0.68 -3.98 -3.02
C GLY A 176 -0.13 -5.37 -3.32
N ASN A 177 0.99 -5.67 -2.72
CA ASN A 177 1.54 -7.02 -2.70
C ASN A 177 0.93 -7.79 -1.53
N VAL A 178 0.44 -8.98 -1.81
CA VAL A 178 -0.10 -9.89 -0.78
C VAL A 178 0.79 -11.13 -0.76
N GLU A 179 1.46 -11.35 0.35
CA GLU A 179 2.26 -12.54 0.62
C GLU A 179 1.41 -13.51 1.45
N ILE A 180 1.39 -14.77 1.07
CA ILE A 180 0.60 -15.81 1.73
C ILE A 180 1.55 -16.87 2.31
N GLY A 181 1.36 -17.18 3.58
CA GLY A 181 2.12 -18.24 4.24
C GLY A 181 3.50 -17.81 4.71
N PHE A 182 3.66 -16.54 5.07
CA PHE A 182 4.89 -16.08 5.73
C PHE A 182 5.18 -16.92 6.97
N ALA A 183 6.37 -17.49 7.02
CA ALA A 183 6.81 -18.30 8.14
C ALA A 183 8.16 -17.79 8.65
N GLY A 184 8.14 -16.97 9.68
CA GLY A 184 9.36 -16.46 10.32
C GLY A 184 10.31 -17.56 10.80
N ALA A 185 9.78 -18.75 11.08
CA ALA A 185 10.57 -19.94 11.41
C ALA A 185 11.34 -20.53 10.23
N ALA A 186 10.95 -20.23 8.98
CA ALA A 186 11.65 -20.67 7.77
C ALA A 186 12.91 -19.85 7.46
N GLY A 187 13.14 -18.76 8.18
CA GLY A 187 14.28 -17.89 8.03
C GLY A 187 13.99 -16.63 7.20
N LEU A 188 15.03 -16.10 6.57
CA LEU A 188 14.96 -14.84 5.84
C LEU A 188 14.39 -14.97 4.40
N ASP A 189 14.19 -16.17 3.91
CA ASP A 189 13.87 -16.39 2.49
C ASP A 189 12.51 -15.79 2.11
N ASP A 190 11.50 -15.96 2.95
CA ASP A 190 10.16 -15.38 2.74
C ASP A 190 10.19 -13.85 2.82
N PHE A 191 10.99 -13.32 3.74
CA PHE A 191 11.18 -11.87 3.84
C PHE A 191 11.93 -11.30 2.63
N ASP A 192 12.90 -12.03 2.10
CA ASP A 192 13.61 -11.65 0.88
C ASP A 192 12.70 -11.65 -0.36
N GLU A 193 11.68 -12.49 -0.39
CA GLU A 193 10.67 -12.47 -1.45
C GLU A 193 9.82 -11.19 -1.39
N ILE A 194 9.45 -10.75 -0.17
CA ILE A 194 8.80 -9.44 0.02
C ILE A 194 9.68 -8.32 -0.53
N LEU A 195 10.99 -8.32 -0.24
CA LEU A 195 11.91 -7.31 -0.76
C LEU A 195 12.00 -7.31 -2.29
N LYS A 196 12.07 -8.49 -2.92
CA LYS A 196 12.06 -8.61 -4.39
C LYS A 196 10.77 -8.05 -4.99
N ASN A 197 9.63 -8.27 -4.33
CA ASN A 197 8.35 -7.71 -4.76
C ASN A 197 8.32 -6.18 -4.62
N LEU A 198 8.90 -5.63 -3.56
CA LEU A 198 9.06 -4.19 -3.38
C LEU A 198 9.95 -3.58 -4.47
N ASP A 199 11.09 -4.19 -4.76
CA ASP A 199 12.00 -3.73 -5.83
C ASP A 199 11.33 -3.75 -7.20
N THR A 200 10.53 -4.77 -7.49
CA THR A 200 9.80 -4.89 -8.75
C THR A 200 8.80 -3.73 -8.94
N GLN A 201 8.25 -3.21 -7.85
CA GLN A 201 7.28 -2.09 -7.87
C GLN A 201 7.94 -0.71 -7.71
N GLY A 202 9.26 -0.65 -7.51
CA GLY A 202 9.95 0.62 -7.26
C GLY A 202 9.57 1.24 -5.93
N ALA A 203 9.53 0.44 -4.87
CA ALA A 203 9.03 0.82 -3.56
C ALA A 203 9.91 1.87 -2.84
N ILE A 204 9.32 2.47 -1.82
CA ILE A 204 9.96 3.46 -0.97
C ILE A 204 10.83 2.77 0.08
N GLU A 205 12.01 3.36 0.35
CA GLU A 205 13.01 2.73 1.21
C GLU A 205 12.58 2.64 2.68
N GLU A 206 11.85 3.62 3.21
CA GLU A 206 11.38 3.64 4.60
C GLU A 206 9.99 3.01 4.73
N ASN A 207 9.85 2.02 5.58
CA ASN A 207 8.59 1.29 5.75
C ASN A 207 8.28 1.04 7.23
N MET A 208 6.99 1.12 7.58
CA MET A 208 6.46 0.70 8.87
C MET A 208 5.85 -0.69 8.76
N LEU A 209 6.26 -1.59 9.64
CA LEU A 209 5.81 -2.96 9.71
C LEU A 209 4.94 -3.14 10.97
N PHE A 210 3.64 -3.29 10.75
CA PHE A 210 2.66 -3.56 11.80
C PHE A 210 2.40 -5.06 11.84
N LEU A 211 2.68 -5.70 12.97
CA LEU A 211 2.59 -7.15 13.12
C LEU A 211 1.64 -7.56 14.25
N ASN A 212 1.13 -8.78 14.14
CA ASN A 212 0.55 -9.43 15.29
C ASN A 212 1.67 -9.89 16.27
N ARG A 213 1.31 -10.27 17.49
CA ARG A 213 2.29 -10.64 18.50
C ARG A 213 3.08 -11.89 18.14
N SER A 214 2.44 -12.89 17.56
CA SER A 214 3.09 -14.13 17.18
C SER A 214 4.17 -13.90 16.13
N THR A 215 3.81 -13.27 15.04
CA THR A 215 4.72 -12.95 13.94
C THR A 215 5.81 -11.97 14.37
N SER A 216 5.49 -11.02 15.26
CA SER A 216 6.49 -10.12 15.84
C SER A 216 7.58 -10.86 16.60
N LEU A 217 7.21 -11.85 17.41
CA LEU A 217 8.17 -12.70 18.14
C LEU A 217 8.95 -13.63 17.20
N GLU A 218 8.31 -14.14 16.16
CA GLU A 218 8.99 -14.91 15.11
C GLU A 218 10.04 -14.09 14.37
N PHE A 219 9.73 -12.83 14.08
CA PHE A 219 10.68 -11.88 13.51
C PHE A 219 11.89 -11.65 14.43
N ASP A 220 11.65 -11.45 15.73
CA ASP A 220 12.74 -11.28 16.70
C ASP A 220 13.62 -12.52 16.76
N ASN A 221 13.03 -13.71 16.74
CA ASN A 221 13.76 -14.96 16.69
C ASN A 221 14.55 -15.13 15.38
N MET A 222 13.96 -14.79 14.24
CA MET A 222 14.61 -14.82 12.94
C MET A 222 15.84 -13.90 12.89
N LEU A 223 15.70 -12.66 13.34
CA LEU A 223 16.78 -11.70 13.39
C LEU A 223 17.90 -12.12 14.37
N SER A 224 17.54 -12.70 15.51
CA SER A 224 18.51 -13.20 16.48
C SER A 224 19.27 -14.42 15.96
N GLN A 225 18.63 -15.34 15.26
CA GLN A 225 19.27 -16.49 14.62
C GLN A 225 20.31 -16.08 13.57
N VAL A 226 19.99 -15.07 12.75
CA VAL A 226 20.94 -14.50 11.79
C VAL A 226 22.16 -13.90 12.49
N SER A 227 21.96 -13.25 13.62
CA SER A 227 23.06 -12.72 14.44
C SER A 227 23.93 -13.81 15.06
N MET A 228 23.35 -14.93 15.46
CA MET A 228 24.05 -16.04 16.13
C MET A 228 24.65 -17.08 15.17
N GLY A 229 24.08 -17.22 13.98
CA GLY A 229 24.42 -18.29 13.04
C GLY A 229 25.70 -18.11 12.23
N SER A 230 26.32 -16.95 12.27
CA SER A 230 27.60 -16.71 11.60
C SER A 230 28.74 -16.76 12.62
N ALA A 231 29.57 -17.79 12.56
CA ALA A 231 30.81 -17.92 13.33
C ALA A 231 31.84 -16.77 13.12
N GLY A 232 31.42 -15.69 12.54
CA GLY A 232 32.19 -14.51 12.19
C GLY A 232 31.49 -13.17 12.45
N GLY A 233 30.41 -13.15 13.26
CA GLY A 233 29.87 -11.90 13.84
C GLY A 233 29.72 -10.71 12.91
N THR A 234 29.08 -10.87 11.74
CA THR A 234 28.70 -9.70 10.96
C THR A 234 27.43 -9.11 11.57
N ALA A 235 27.59 -8.12 12.41
CA ALA A 235 26.49 -7.31 12.90
C ALA A 235 25.80 -6.69 11.68
N TYR A 236 24.70 -7.28 11.21
CA TYR A 236 23.77 -6.54 10.38
C TYR A 236 23.32 -5.35 11.20
N GLY A 237 23.47 -4.12 10.63
CA GLY A 237 23.27 -2.87 11.34
C GLY A 237 21.93 -2.79 12.04
N LEU A 238 21.94 -3.19 13.30
CA LEU A 238 20.86 -2.93 14.23
C LEU A 238 20.95 -1.45 14.57
N PHE A 239 19.89 -0.73 14.36
CA PHE A 239 19.79 0.66 14.75
C PHE A 239 20.08 0.79 16.25
N GLU A 240 21.01 1.68 16.58
CA GLU A 240 21.46 2.13 17.89
C GLU A 240 20.95 1.33 19.09
N ASN A 241 21.78 0.42 19.55
CA ASN A 241 21.59 -0.26 20.81
C ASN A 241 22.13 0.63 21.91
N SER A 242 21.28 1.40 22.60
CA SER A 242 21.68 2.05 23.83
C SER A 242 21.94 0.99 24.92
N GLU A 243 22.86 1.27 25.85
CA GLU A 243 23.25 0.33 26.92
C GLU A 243 22.07 -0.21 27.75
N GLU A 244 20.96 0.49 27.81
CA GLU A 244 19.72 0.04 28.46
C GLU A 244 18.96 -1.04 27.65
N MET A 245 19.23 -1.22 26.38
CA MET A 245 18.60 -2.24 25.54
C MET A 245 19.18 -3.65 25.68
N ALA A 246 20.24 -3.85 26.41
CA ALA A 246 20.85 -5.18 26.63
C ALA A 246 19.90 -6.19 27.33
N LEU A 247 18.81 -5.72 27.91
CA LEU A 247 17.75 -6.54 28.52
C LEU A 247 16.48 -6.63 27.66
N ASN A 248 16.41 -5.92 26.55
CA ASN A 248 15.26 -5.96 25.64
C ASN A 248 15.49 -7.02 24.56
N LEU A 249 14.75 -8.10 24.63
CA LEU A 249 14.79 -9.20 23.66
C LEU A 249 13.96 -8.92 22.39
N GLY A 250 13.65 -7.65 22.10
CA GLY A 250 12.88 -7.25 20.93
C GLY A 250 13.58 -6.17 20.10
N PHE A 251 13.40 -6.20 18.79
CA PHE A 251 13.93 -5.22 17.86
C PHE A 251 12.81 -4.25 17.46
N SER A 252 13.08 -2.94 17.53
CA SER A 252 12.14 -1.90 17.08
C SER A 252 12.33 -1.50 15.62
N GLY A 253 13.48 -1.79 15.04
CA GLY A 253 13.78 -1.49 13.64
C GLY A 253 14.99 -2.29 13.15
N PHE A 254 15.05 -2.50 11.86
CA PHE A 254 16.16 -3.17 11.20
C PHE A 254 16.28 -2.69 9.76
N ARG A 255 17.47 -2.84 9.21
CA ARG A 255 17.76 -2.55 7.81
C ARG A 255 18.13 -3.83 7.08
N ARG A 256 17.53 -4.01 5.88
CA ARG A 256 17.93 -5.09 4.98
C ARG A 256 18.00 -4.58 3.55
N GLY A 257 19.18 -4.73 2.94
CA GLY A 257 19.46 -4.10 1.65
C GLY A 257 19.43 -2.59 1.76
N SER A 258 18.64 -1.93 0.90
CA SER A 258 18.40 -0.48 0.92
C SER A 258 17.18 -0.07 1.74
N TYR A 259 16.43 -1.04 2.30
CA TYR A 259 15.17 -0.80 2.98
C TYR A 259 15.33 -0.71 4.49
N ASP A 260 14.68 0.28 5.08
CA ASP A 260 14.55 0.49 6.52
C ASP A 260 13.15 0.08 6.98
N PHE A 261 13.09 -0.78 7.98
CA PHE A 261 11.85 -1.28 8.55
C PHE A 261 11.72 -0.90 10.00
N TYR A 262 10.61 -0.25 10.36
CA TYR A 262 10.24 0.08 11.72
C TYR A 262 9.14 -0.87 12.17
N LYS A 263 9.47 -1.76 13.10
CA LYS A 263 8.55 -2.79 13.59
C LYS A 263 7.72 -2.26 14.75
N THR A 264 6.42 -2.47 14.68
CA THR A 264 5.47 -2.12 15.73
C THR A 264 4.42 -3.23 15.87
N ASP A 265 4.11 -3.57 17.11
CA ASP A 265 3.00 -4.48 17.41
C ASP A 265 1.67 -3.75 17.28
N TRP A 266 0.72 -4.38 16.58
CA TRP A 266 -0.60 -3.80 16.41
C TRP A 266 -1.64 -4.60 17.19
N LYS A 267 -2.17 -4.00 18.26
CA LYS A 267 -3.17 -4.62 19.13
C LYS A 267 -4.40 -5.12 18.37
N TYR A 268 -4.80 -4.42 17.33
CA TYR A 268 -5.93 -4.77 16.48
C TYR A 268 -5.84 -6.19 15.89
N LEU A 269 -4.64 -6.64 15.55
CA LEU A 269 -4.37 -7.98 15.04
C LEU A 269 -4.30 -9.06 16.12
N ASN A 270 -4.27 -8.66 17.40
CA ASN A 270 -4.13 -9.58 18.54
C ASN A 270 -5.42 -9.73 19.38
N ASP A 271 -6.30 -8.74 19.33
CA ASP A 271 -7.49 -8.70 20.17
C ASP A 271 -8.56 -9.66 19.61
N ALA A 272 -9.08 -10.54 20.48
CA ALA A 272 -10.12 -11.49 20.12
C ALA A 272 -11.47 -10.83 19.73
N SER A 273 -11.68 -9.55 20.10
CA SER A 273 -12.85 -8.78 19.68
C SER A 273 -12.69 -8.15 18.28
N THR A 274 -11.50 -8.22 17.71
CA THR A 274 -11.16 -7.69 16.38
C THR A 274 -10.55 -8.78 15.49
N ARG A 275 -9.54 -8.46 14.68
CA ARG A 275 -8.90 -9.43 13.78
C ARG A 275 -8.17 -10.57 14.48
N GLY A 276 -7.79 -10.42 15.74
CA GLY A 276 -7.20 -11.51 16.52
C GLY A 276 -8.12 -12.71 16.78
N ALA A 277 -9.43 -12.58 16.53
CA ALA A 277 -10.37 -13.71 16.53
C ALA A 277 -10.19 -14.64 15.32
N GLN A 278 -9.58 -14.16 14.25
CA GLN A 278 -9.36 -14.93 13.03
C GLN A 278 -8.08 -15.76 13.16
N THR A 279 -8.21 -17.07 13.01
CA THR A 279 -7.10 -18.00 13.01
C THR A 279 -7.07 -18.79 11.70
N GLY A 280 -5.88 -19.19 11.25
CA GLY A 280 -5.70 -20.01 10.06
C GLY A 280 -5.02 -19.28 8.89
N PRO A 281 -4.92 -19.91 7.72
CA PRO A 281 -4.10 -19.42 6.60
C PRO A 281 -4.55 -18.08 6.00
N SER A 282 -5.77 -17.65 6.31
CA SER A 282 -6.33 -16.37 5.85
C SER A 282 -6.25 -15.28 6.91
N SER A 283 -5.60 -15.53 8.06
CA SER A 283 -5.40 -14.49 9.08
C SER A 283 -4.40 -13.46 8.58
N ILE A 284 -4.65 -12.20 8.93
CA ILE A 284 -3.71 -11.11 8.63
C ILE A 284 -2.66 -11.09 9.74
N GLU A 285 -1.45 -11.47 9.40
CA GLU A 285 -0.32 -11.54 10.33
C GLU A 285 0.41 -10.21 10.46
N GLY A 286 0.41 -9.43 9.41
CA GLY A 286 1.04 -8.12 9.42
C GLY A 286 0.69 -7.27 8.21
N VAL A 287 1.08 -6.01 8.29
CA VAL A 287 0.90 -5.03 7.21
C VAL A 287 2.16 -4.18 7.10
N LEU A 288 2.67 -4.05 5.89
CA LEU A 288 3.78 -3.19 5.56
C LEU A 288 3.26 -1.92 4.87
N ILE A 289 3.59 -0.76 5.42
CA ILE A 289 3.13 0.53 4.92
C ILE A 289 4.32 1.45 4.71
N PRO A 290 4.46 2.10 3.54
CA PRO A 290 5.49 3.10 3.32
C PRO A 290 5.40 4.24 4.34
N ALA A 291 6.52 4.59 5.00
CA ALA A 291 6.62 5.61 6.05
C ALA A 291 7.05 6.91 5.42
N GLY A 292 6.54 7.54 4.60
CA GLY A 292 6.99 8.77 3.97
C GLY A 292 5.84 9.64 3.50
N THR A 293 6.19 10.65 2.76
CA THR A 293 5.22 11.56 2.16
C THR A 293 5.42 11.62 0.66
N SER A 294 4.34 11.55 -0.10
CA SER A 294 4.37 11.90 -1.52
C SER A 294 4.18 13.40 -1.69
N THR A 295 4.86 13.97 -2.68
CA THR A 295 4.71 15.37 -3.06
C THR A 295 3.82 15.45 -4.28
N VAL A 296 2.72 16.19 -4.18
CA VAL A 296 1.81 16.45 -5.29
C VAL A 296 1.78 17.94 -5.57
N TYR A 297 2.02 18.32 -6.82
CA TYR A 297 1.89 19.70 -7.22
C TYR A 297 0.42 20.07 -7.39
N ASP A 298 -0.05 21.03 -6.63
CA ASP A 298 -1.39 21.56 -6.76
C ASP A 298 -1.38 22.81 -7.68
N GLN A 299 -1.98 22.67 -8.84
CA GLN A 299 -2.05 23.75 -9.82
C GLN A 299 -2.87 24.96 -9.35
N ILE A 300 -3.83 24.74 -8.47
CA ILE A 300 -4.71 25.81 -7.96
C ILE A 300 -3.95 26.65 -6.92
N LEU A 301 -3.20 26.00 -6.05
CA LEU A 301 -2.42 26.66 -5.00
C LEU A 301 -1.02 27.08 -5.46
N GLY A 302 -0.55 26.59 -6.60
CA GLY A 302 0.79 26.84 -7.11
C GLY A 302 1.93 26.31 -6.22
N THR A 303 1.64 25.38 -5.33
CA THR A 303 2.58 24.84 -4.35
C THR A 303 2.60 23.32 -4.34
N ASN A 304 3.72 22.78 -3.90
CA ASN A 304 3.83 21.34 -3.65
C ASN A 304 3.20 20.98 -2.31
N ILE A 305 2.18 20.13 -2.35
CA ILE A 305 1.54 19.59 -1.16
C ILE A 305 2.19 18.25 -0.81
N ARG A 306 2.73 18.14 0.40
CA ARG A 306 3.20 16.86 0.96
C ARG A 306 2.04 16.14 1.60
N ARG A 307 1.83 14.87 1.23
CA ARG A 307 0.81 14.01 1.81
C ARG A 307 1.44 12.71 2.27
N PRO A 308 1.16 12.26 3.51
CA PRO A 308 1.53 10.91 3.93
C PRO A 308 0.91 9.86 2.99
N PHE A 309 1.58 8.74 2.80
CA PHE A 309 1.04 7.64 2.00
C PHE A 309 -0.26 7.12 2.59
N LEU A 310 -0.28 6.92 3.92
CA LEU A 310 -1.51 6.61 4.64
C LEU A 310 -2.11 7.88 5.21
N HIS A 311 -3.31 8.22 4.78
CA HIS A 311 -4.03 9.38 5.29
C HIS A 311 -5.54 9.19 5.19
N VAL A 312 -6.27 9.80 6.12
CA VAL A 312 -7.74 9.82 6.13
C VAL A 312 -8.23 11.14 5.53
N ARG A 313 -9.22 11.08 4.67
CA ARG A 313 -9.87 12.24 4.08
C ARG A 313 -11.29 12.38 4.59
N TYR A 314 -11.63 13.57 5.03
CA TYR A 314 -12.98 13.94 5.40
C TYR A 314 -13.61 14.80 4.30
N ARG A 315 -14.91 14.59 4.07
CA ARG A 315 -15.65 15.49 3.20
C ARG A 315 -15.88 16.81 3.94
N ALA A 316 -15.48 17.91 3.31
CA ALA A 316 -15.69 19.26 3.83
C ALA A 316 -16.32 20.14 2.76
N SER A 317 -17.06 21.17 3.18
CA SER A 317 -17.50 22.27 2.35
C SER A 317 -16.88 23.56 2.87
N GLN A 318 -17.10 24.68 2.16
CA GLN A 318 -16.62 25.99 2.61
C GLN A 318 -17.24 26.42 3.94
N THR A 319 -18.42 25.93 4.27
CA THR A 319 -19.20 26.32 5.44
C THR A 319 -19.26 25.24 6.51
N GLU A 320 -18.90 24.00 6.20
CA GLU A 320 -19.05 22.87 7.10
C GLU A 320 -17.92 21.87 6.98
N ASP A 321 -17.27 21.56 8.08
CA ASP A 321 -16.33 20.47 8.22
C ASP A 321 -17.09 19.23 8.71
N ARG A 322 -16.99 18.13 7.96
CA ARG A 322 -17.66 16.86 8.24
C ARG A 322 -16.78 15.88 9.01
N ARG A 323 -15.85 16.37 9.81
CA ARG A 323 -15.17 15.55 10.81
C ARG A 323 -16.15 15.11 11.90
N MET A 324 -15.65 14.44 12.89
CA MET A 324 -16.48 14.07 14.06
C MET A 324 -17.12 15.31 14.67
N LYS A 325 -18.43 15.24 14.87
CA LYS A 325 -19.22 16.26 15.58
C LYS A 325 -20.06 15.57 16.64
N SER A 326 -20.05 16.10 17.83
CA SER A 326 -20.90 15.71 18.96
C SER A 326 -22.10 16.63 19.07
#